data_1c20c59153bf3ca103000d284358d912
#
_entry.id   1c20c59153bf3ca103000d284358d912
#
_cell.length_a   1.000
_cell.length_b   1.000
_cell.length_c   1.000
_cell.angle_alpha   90.00
_cell.angle_beta   90.00
_cell.angle_gamma   90.00
#
_symmetry.space_group_name_H-M   'P 1'
#
loop_
_entity.id
_entity.type
_entity.pdbx_description
1 polymer ?
#
loop_
_entity_poly.entity_id
_entity_poly.type
_entity_poly.pdbx_seq_one_letter_code
_entity_poly.pdbx_strand_id
1 'polypeptide(L)'
;MPVRVVEFRNYRLRPGVREAFIDYFEERFLDSQEDVGMRVLGQFRLVGEPDRFVWIRGFEDMASRRRALETFYGGPYWDRWKGPANDMMVEWDRVHLLRPRDESWALADRIRHSPSREPGEPSKMVAIFCHPRRGGPDEDFAELIRAALEDRGHTILGQFVTEMSENDFPPLPVLQEPDLIVILSLRQDRTEDRGLKPALVEHPEITEVLELEATDRSALP
;
A
#
# COMPACT_ATOMS: atom_id res chain seq x y z
N MET A 1 13.59 -12.43 1.86
CA MET A 1 14.08 -11.18 2.44
C MET A 1 12.92 -10.55 3.21
N PRO A 2 13.03 -10.33 4.52
CA PRO A 2 11.96 -9.71 5.29
C PRO A 2 11.75 -8.26 4.82
N VAL A 3 10.50 -7.80 4.80
CA VAL A 3 10.16 -6.41 4.50
C VAL A 3 9.92 -5.68 5.82
N ARG A 4 10.77 -4.71 6.14
CA ARG A 4 10.69 -3.91 7.37
C ARG A 4 10.39 -2.44 7.14
N VAL A 5 10.50 -1.97 5.90
CA VAL A 5 10.08 -0.62 5.49
C VAL A 5 9.13 -0.75 4.32
N VAL A 6 8.03 -0.02 4.37
CA VAL A 6 6.95 -0.07 3.38
C VAL A 6 6.62 1.35 2.94
N GLU A 7 6.47 1.58 1.65
CA GLU A 7 5.85 2.77 1.11
C GLU A 7 4.45 2.42 0.60
N PHE A 8 3.44 3.02 1.22
CA PHE A 8 2.07 3.02 0.72
C PHE A 8 1.85 4.28 -0.10
N ARG A 9 1.63 4.12 -1.40
CA ARG A 9 1.64 5.19 -2.38
C ARG A 9 0.26 5.32 -3.03
N ASN A 10 -0.35 6.51 -2.96
CA ASN A 10 -1.67 6.79 -3.52
C ASN A 10 -1.55 7.93 -4.53
N TYR A 11 -1.52 7.59 -5.82
CA TYR A 11 -1.34 8.53 -6.92
C TYR A 11 -2.68 9.01 -7.47
N ARG A 12 -2.74 10.29 -7.82
CA ARG A 12 -3.81 10.82 -8.66
C ARG A 12 -3.30 10.95 -10.09
N LEU A 13 -4.01 10.35 -11.00
CA LEU A 13 -3.74 10.36 -12.42
C LEU A 13 -4.62 11.39 -13.13
N ARG A 14 -4.28 11.70 -14.37
CA ARG A 14 -5.17 12.47 -15.23
C ARG A 14 -6.46 11.66 -15.48
N PRO A 15 -7.62 12.33 -15.68
CA PRO A 15 -8.88 11.63 -15.91
C PRO A 15 -8.79 10.65 -17.08
N GLY A 16 -9.27 9.42 -16.82
CA GLY A 16 -9.43 8.38 -17.85
C GLY A 16 -8.16 7.65 -18.27
N VAL A 17 -6.98 7.90 -17.65
CA VAL A 17 -5.71 7.26 -18.05
C VAL A 17 -5.28 6.12 -17.12
N ARG A 18 -6.08 5.77 -16.10
CA ARG A 18 -5.65 4.81 -15.08
C ARG A 18 -5.25 3.45 -15.66
N GLU A 19 -6.04 2.87 -16.53
CA GLU A 19 -5.74 1.55 -17.10
C GLU A 19 -4.47 1.60 -17.96
N ALA A 20 -4.31 2.64 -18.77
CA ALA A 20 -3.08 2.84 -19.55
C ALA A 20 -1.84 3.05 -18.64
N PHE A 21 -2.01 3.71 -17.49
CA PHE A 21 -0.94 3.84 -16.50
C PHE A 21 -0.59 2.50 -15.84
N ILE A 22 -1.59 1.69 -15.49
CA ILE A 22 -1.40 0.34 -14.92
C ILE A 22 -0.61 -0.52 -15.89
N ASP A 23 -1.05 -0.63 -17.15
CA ASP A 23 -0.36 -1.39 -18.19
C ASP A 23 1.09 -0.94 -18.34
N TYR A 24 1.31 0.39 -18.40
CA TYR A 24 2.63 0.95 -18.54
C TYR A 24 3.52 0.70 -17.30
N PHE A 25 2.96 0.83 -16.10
CA PHE A 25 3.66 0.56 -14.84
C PHE A 25 4.07 -0.91 -14.74
N GLU A 26 3.17 -1.82 -15.02
CA GLU A 26 3.42 -3.25 -14.95
C GLU A 26 4.42 -3.73 -16.03
N GLU A 27 4.36 -3.14 -17.22
CA GLU A 27 5.30 -3.48 -18.30
C GLU A 27 6.71 -2.93 -18.03
N ARG A 28 6.82 -1.72 -17.49
CA ARG A 28 8.10 -1.00 -17.41
C ARG A 28 8.71 -0.96 -16.02
N PHE A 29 7.91 -0.84 -14.98
CA PHE A 29 8.45 -0.50 -13.66
C PHE A 29 8.33 -1.61 -12.61
N LEU A 30 7.60 -2.68 -12.88
CA LEU A 30 7.48 -3.76 -11.89
C LEU A 30 8.81 -4.51 -11.77
N ASP A 31 9.22 -5.19 -12.82
CA ASP A 31 10.43 -6.02 -12.80
C ASP A 31 11.69 -5.17 -12.59
N SER A 32 11.77 -3.99 -13.23
CA SER A 32 12.93 -3.09 -13.10
C SER A 32 13.15 -2.52 -11.70
N GLN A 33 12.10 -2.39 -10.90
CA GLN A 33 12.24 -2.05 -9.48
C GLN A 33 12.72 -3.24 -8.66
N GLU A 34 12.23 -4.45 -8.94
CA GLU A 34 12.65 -5.66 -8.25
C GLU A 34 14.12 -6.01 -8.54
N ASP A 35 14.60 -5.76 -9.75
CA ASP A 35 15.99 -5.95 -10.16
C ASP A 35 17.00 -5.13 -9.32
N VAL A 36 16.56 -4.02 -8.76
CA VAL A 36 17.40 -3.16 -7.90
C VAL A 36 17.13 -3.37 -6.40
N GLY A 37 16.38 -4.40 -6.04
CA GLY A 37 16.13 -4.80 -4.64
C GLY A 37 14.91 -4.18 -3.97
N MET A 38 14.03 -3.49 -4.71
CA MET A 38 12.70 -3.14 -4.22
C MET A 38 11.80 -4.37 -4.32
N ARG A 39 10.82 -4.47 -3.43
CA ARG A 39 9.76 -5.48 -3.52
C ARG A 39 8.46 -4.77 -3.86
N VAL A 40 7.94 -4.94 -5.07
CA VAL A 40 6.62 -4.40 -5.43
C VAL A 40 5.56 -5.38 -4.90
N LEU A 41 4.92 -4.98 -3.79
CA LEU A 41 4.05 -5.86 -3.01
C LEU A 41 2.62 -5.90 -3.56
N GLY A 42 2.16 -4.83 -4.19
CA GLY A 42 0.84 -4.79 -4.78
C GLY A 42 0.55 -3.50 -5.53
N GLN A 43 -0.33 -3.61 -6.51
CA GLN A 43 -0.86 -2.52 -7.33
C GLN A 43 -2.38 -2.63 -7.36
N PHE A 44 -3.08 -1.50 -7.22
CA PHE A 44 -4.52 -1.51 -7.01
C PHE A 44 -5.21 -0.35 -7.70
N ARG A 45 -6.45 -0.62 -8.12
CA ARG A 45 -7.45 0.39 -8.43
C ARG A 45 -8.13 0.81 -7.13
N LEU A 46 -8.27 2.10 -6.88
CA LEU A 46 -9.11 2.58 -5.77
C LEU A 46 -10.57 2.52 -6.21
N VAL A 47 -11.38 1.76 -5.46
CA VAL A 47 -12.81 1.58 -5.76
C VAL A 47 -13.55 2.90 -5.53
N GLY A 48 -14.38 3.30 -6.49
CA GLY A 48 -15.12 4.56 -6.44
C GLY A 48 -14.34 5.82 -6.87
N GLU A 49 -13.02 5.70 -7.09
CA GLU A 49 -12.17 6.79 -7.56
C GLU A 49 -11.40 6.36 -8.84
N PRO A 50 -11.97 6.60 -10.04
CA PRO A 50 -11.47 6.03 -11.29
C PRO A 50 -10.09 6.55 -11.70
N ASP A 51 -9.65 7.69 -11.15
CA ASP A 51 -8.37 8.32 -11.47
C ASP A 51 -7.31 8.12 -10.37
N ARG A 52 -7.55 7.18 -9.43
CA ARG A 52 -6.59 6.82 -8.39
C ARG A 52 -5.94 5.47 -8.68
N PHE A 53 -4.62 5.46 -8.50
CA PHE A 53 -3.78 4.26 -8.53
C PHE A 53 -3.03 4.15 -7.21
N VAL A 54 -3.25 3.05 -6.51
CA VAL A 54 -2.57 2.76 -5.23
C VAL A 54 -1.57 1.64 -5.45
N TRP A 55 -0.39 1.77 -4.89
CA TRP A 55 0.58 0.68 -4.92
C TRP A 55 1.47 0.68 -3.68
N ILE A 56 2.00 -0.49 -3.38
CA ILE A 56 2.78 -0.74 -2.17
C ILE A 56 4.11 -1.35 -2.58
N ARG A 57 5.21 -0.80 -2.09
CA ARG A 57 6.52 -1.40 -2.22
C ARG A 57 7.21 -1.52 -0.87
N GLY A 58 8.11 -2.49 -0.77
CA GLY A 58 8.81 -2.80 0.46
C GLY A 58 10.30 -2.91 0.30
N PHE A 59 11.01 -2.73 1.42
CA PHE A 59 12.46 -2.80 1.53
C PHE A 59 12.84 -3.55 2.80
N GLU A 60 14.06 -4.07 2.85
CA GLU A 60 14.56 -4.76 4.04
C GLU A 60 14.76 -3.79 5.21
N ASP A 61 15.32 -2.60 4.94
CA ASP A 61 15.57 -1.52 5.88
C ASP A 61 15.68 -0.17 5.13
N MET A 62 15.88 0.93 5.87
CA MET A 62 16.06 2.26 5.30
C MET A 62 17.31 2.35 4.41
N ALA A 63 18.42 1.72 4.80
CA ALA A 63 19.65 1.76 4.01
C ALA A 63 19.50 1.04 2.66
N SER A 64 18.80 -0.09 2.62
CA SER A 64 18.48 -0.79 1.36
C SER A 64 17.47 -0.01 0.53
N ARG A 65 16.48 0.67 1.17
CA ARG A 65 15.59 1.60 0.50
C ARG A 65 16.37 2.69 -0.25
N ARG A 66 17.27 3.38 0.44
CA ARG A 66 18.10 4.42 -0.16
C ARG A 66 18.88 3.91 -1.37
N ARG A 67 19.62 2.81 -1.22
CA ARG A 67 20.42 2.23 -2.31
C ARG A 67 19.56 1.88 -3.53
N ALA A 68 18.41 1.25 -3.29
CA ALA A 68 17.50 0.85 -4.36
C ALA A 68 16.91 2.06 -5.09
N LEU A 69 16.49 3.10 -4.34
CA LEU A 69 15.96 4.34 -4.93
C LEU A 69 17.02 5.11 -5.72
N GLU A 70 18.24 5.26 -5.18
CA GLU A 70 19.37 5.89 -5.87
C GLU A 70 19.70 5.14 -7.17
N THR A 71 19.73 3.81 -7.14
CA THR A 71 20.03 2.98 -8.31
C THR A 71 18.95 3.11 -9.38
N PHE A 72 17.69 3.02 -8.99
CA PHE A 72 16.57 3.07 -9.92
C PHE A 72 16.40 4.47 -10.54
N TYR A 73 16.22 5.50 -9.71
CA TYR A 73 15.92 6.86 -10.18
C TYR A 73 17.13 7.58 -10.75
N GLY A 74 18.35 7.19 -10.39
CA GLY A 74 19.60 7.66 -10.99
C GLY A 74 20.04 6.85 -12.22
N GLY A 75 19.32 5.78 -12.55
CA GLY A 75 19.70 4.86 -13.62
C GLY A 75 19.12 5.24 -15.01
N PRO A 76 19.78 4.75 -16.09
CA PRO A 76 19.38 5.07 -17.48
C PRO A 76 18.02 4.47 -17.85
N TYR A 77 17.57 3.41 -17.15
CA TYR A 77 16.27 2.81 -17.39
C TYR A 77 15.15 3.78 -17.02
N TRP A 78 15.19 4.35 -15.82
CA TRP A 78 14.24 5.37 -15.38
C TRP A 78 14.25 6.58 -16.32
N ASP A 79 15.42 7.09 -16.66
CA ASP A 79 15.55 8.24 -17.56
C ASP A 79 14.90 8.01 -18.92
N ARG A 80 14.96 6.79 -19.43
CA ARG A 80 14.34 6.40 -20.69
C ARG A 80 12.82 6.35 -20.64
N TRP A 81 12.25 5.85 -19.53
CA TRP A 81 10.83 5.48 -19.47
C TRP A 81 9.96 6.36 -18.57
N LYS A 82 10.56 7.30 -17.81
CA LYS A 82 9.81 8.18 -16.89
C LYS A 82 8.83 9.14 -17.57
N GLY A 83 9.10 9.57 -18.82
CA GLY A 83 8.30 10.61 -19.51
C GLY A 83 6.81 10.29 -19.55
N PRO A 84 6.39 9.18 -20.22
CA PRO A 84 4.97 8.84 -20.32
C PRO A 84 4.30 8.64 -18.96
N ALA A 85 4.99 8.04 -17.97
CA ALA A 85 4.44 7.87 -16.63
C ALA A 85 4.19 9.23 -15.96
N ASN A 86 5.18 10.13 -15.99
CA ASN A 86 5.06 11.47 -15.40
C ASN A 86 3.94 12.28 -16.06
N ASP A 87 3.75 12.15 -17.37
CA ASP A 87 2.70 12.84 -18.11
C ASP A 87 1.30 12.39 -17.72
N MET A 88 1.15 11.17 -17.23
CA MET A 88 -0.13 10.64 -16.75
C MET A 88 -0.43 10.99 -15.29
N MET A 89 0.57 11.36 -14.48
CA MET A 89 0.41 11.67 -13.06
C MET A 89 0.07 13.15 -12.82
N VAL A 90 -0.82 13.40 -11.85
CA VAL A 90 -1.16 14.74 -11.35
C VAL A 90 -0.60 14.93 -9.93
N GLU A 91 -0.69 13.89 -9.08
CA GLU A 91 -0.13 13.85 -7.74
C GLU A 91 0.54 12.49 -7.52
N TRP A 92 1.76 12.50 -6.98
CA TRP A 92 2.52 11.27 -6.69
C TRP A 92 3.19 11.30 -5.31
N ASP A 93 3.02 12.39 -4.56
CA ASP A 93 3.68 12.69 -3.29
C ASP A 93 2.88 12.24 -2.06
N ARG A 94 1.66 11.72 -2.24
CA ARG A 94 0.90 11.10 -1.17
C ARG A 94 1.43 9.70 -0.89
N VAL A 95 2.51 9.65 -0.11
CA VAL A 95 3.27 8.44 0.20
C VAL A 95 3.46 8.35 1.71
N HIS A 96 2.87 7.32 2.33
CA HIS A 96 3.14 7.02 3.73
C HIS A 96 4.36 6.11 3.83
N LEU A 97 5.37 6.55 4.60
CA LEU A 97 6.53 5.74 4.94
C LEU A 97 6.22 5.00 6.24
N LEU A 98 6.18 3.68 6.15
CA LEU A 98 5.65 2.80 7.19
C LEU A 98 6.66 1.72 7.57
N ARG A 99 6.48 1.15 8.75
CA ARG A 99 7.13 -0.10 9.19
C ARG A 99 6.08 -1.04 9.77
N PRO A 100 6.28 -2.37 9.72
CA PRO A 100 5.44 -3.28 10.46
C PRO A 100 5.38 -2.90 11.95
N ARG A 101 4.21 -2.99 12.55
CA ARG A 101 4.00 -2.67 13.98
C ARG A 101 4.83 -3.59 14.87
N ASP A 102 4.93 -4.85 14.50
CA ASP A 102 5.81 -5.85 15.07
C ASP A 102 6.28 -6.87 14.01
N GLU A 103 7.22 -7.73 14.36
CA GLU A 103 7.83 -8.73 13.46
C GLU A 103 6.79 -9.75 12.91
N SER A 104 5.68 -9.99 13.60
CA SER A 104 4.63 -10.92 13.14
C SER A 104 3.85 -10.40 11.93
N TRP A 105 3.92 -9.09 11.66
CA TRP A 105 3.25 -8.42 10.55
C TRP A 105 4.14 -8.19 9.32
N ALA A 106 5.30 -8.83 9.25
CA ALA A 106 6.17 -8.76 8.08
C ALA A 106 5.47 -9.35 6.83
N LEU A 107 5.11 -8.47 5.88
CA LEU A 107 4.31 -8.81 4.69
C LEU A 107 4.90 -9.93 3.82
N ALA A 108 6.22 -10.01 3.71
CA ALA A 108 6.88 -10.94 2.78
C ALA A 108 6.55 -12.43 3.04
N ASP A 109 6.32 -12.81 4.28
CA ASP A 109 5.97 -14.19 4.61
C ASP A 109 4.47 -14.46 4.44
N ARG A 110 3.64 -13.44 4.62
CA ARG A 110 2.19 -13.54 4.45
C ARG A 110 1.77 -13.55 2.97
N ILE A 111 2.45 -12.80 2.10
CA ILE A 111 2.21 -12.82 0.65
C ILE A 111 2.46 -14.21 0.07
N ARG A 112 3.49 -14.91 0.53
CA ARG A 112 3.78 -16.29 0.11
C ARG A 112 2.72 -17.32 0.53
N HIS A 113 1.90 -16.97 1.52
CA HIS A 113 0.83 -17.81 2.07
C HIS A 113 -0.56 -17.31 1.72
N SER A 114 -0.68 -16.21 0.97
CA SER A 114 -1.97 -15.77 0.43
C SER A 114 -2.48 -16.84 -0.57
N PRO A 115 -3.77 -17.18 -0.55
CA PRO A 115 -4.32 -18.11 -1.52
C PRO A 115 -4.00 -17.59 -2.93
N SER A 116 -3.50 -18.49 -3.78
CA SER A 116 -3.23 -18.17 -5.18
C SER A 116 -4.54 -17.69 -5.82
N ARG A 117 -4.51 -16.48 -6.34
CA ARG A 117 -5.64 -15.89 -7.05
C ARG A 117 -5.76 -16.57 -8.40
N GLU A 118 -6.98 -17.00 -8.75
CA GLU A 118 -7.27 -17.38 -10.13
C GLU A 118 -7.24 -16.11 -11.00
N PRO A 119 -6.63 -16.17 -12.21
CA PRO A 119 -6.58 -15.03 -13.12
C PRO A 119 -8.01 -14.51 -13.42
N GLY A 120 -8.22 -13.20 -13.23
CA GLY A 120 -9.51 -12.55 -13.47
C GLY A 120 -10.48 -12.53 -12.28
N GLU A 121 -10.10 -13.06 -11.12
CA GLU A 121 -10.92 -12.90 -9.91
C GLU A 121 -10.60 -11.56 -9.22
N PRO A 122 -11.60 -10.67 -9.05
CA PRO A 122 -11.40 -9.45 -8.28
C PRO A 122 -11.22 -9.82 -6.81
N SER A 123 -10.07 -9.51 -6.24
CA SER A 123 -9.90 -9.54 -4.80
C SER A 123 -10.03 -8.12 -4.25
N LYS A 124 -10.68 -7.99 -3.11
CA LYS A 124 -10.88 -6.71 -2.45
C LYS A 124 -10.05 -6.65 -1.19
N MET A 125 -9.06 -5.81 -1.20
CA MET A 125 -8.30 -5.45 -0.02
C MET A 125 -8.86 -4.14 0.56
N VAL A 126 -8.83 -4.01 1.87
CA VAL A 126 -9.17 -2.76 2.56
C VAL A 126 -7.95 -2.25 3.29
N ALA A 127 -7.63 -0.97 3.08
CA ALA A 127 -6.63 -0.25 3.86
C ALA A 127 -7.33 0.76 4.77
N ILE A 128 -7.09 0.66 6.08
CA ILE A 128 -7.68 1.52 7.10
C ILE A 128 -6.57 2.35 7.72
N PHE A 129 -6.73 3.67 7.65
CA PHE A 129 -5.82 4.63 8.28
C PHE A 129 -6.48 5.19 9.53
N CYS A 130 -5.79 5.11 10.65
CA CYS A 130 -6.31 5.58 11.91
C CYS A 130 -5.25 6.25 12.78
N HIS A 131 -5.70 7.24 13.55
CA HIS A 131 -4.91 7.95 14.55
C HIS A 131 -5.56 7.74 15.92
N PRO A 132 -5.06 6.79 16.73
CA PRO A 132 -5.57 6.59 18.08
C PRO A 132 -5.47 7.87 18.90
N ARG A 133 -6.45 8.14 19.76
CA ARG A 133 -6.42 9.32 20.62
C ARG A 133 -5.26 9.22 21.60
N ARG A 134 -4.52 10.32 21.75
CA ARG A 134 -3.45 10.42 22.74
C ARG A 134 -3.98 10.08 24.15
N GLY A 135 -3.37 9.08 24.78
CA GLY A 135 -3.67 8.66 26.15
C GLY A 135 -4.58 7.47 26.30
N GLY A 136 -5.05 6.83 25.19
CA GLY A 136 -5.60 5.48 25.20
C GLY A 136 -4.52 4.43 24.96
N PRO A 137 -4.69 3.19 25.38
CA PRO A 137 -3.80 2.11 24.96
C PRO A 137 -3.95 1.89 23.45
N ASP A 138 -2.91 2.24 22.68
CA ASP A 138 -2.86 2.08 21.20
C ASP A 138 -3.15 0.63 20.79
N GLU A 139 -2.82 -0.32 21.65
CA GLU A 139 -3.07 -1.74 21.45
C GLU A 139 -4.56 -2.07 21.42
N ASP A 140 -5.36 -1.50 22.30
CA ASP A 140 -6.79 -1.80 22.40
C ASP A 140 -7.56 -1.33 21.15
N PHE A 141 -7.17 -0.19 20.57
CA PHE A 141 -7.85 0.33 19.39
C PHE A 141 -7.56 -0.51 18.13
N ALA A 142 -6.30 -0.83 17.88
CA ALA A 142 -5.92 -1.67 16.75
C ALA A 142 -6.52 -3.09 16.87
N GLU A 143 -6.60 -3.62 18.09
CA GLU A 143 -7.27 -4.90 18.39
C GLU A 143 -8.80 -4.83 18.15
N LEU A 144 -9.42 -3.72 18.52
CA LEU A 144 -10.86 -3.51 18.27
C LEU A 144 -11.16 -3.54 16.77
N ILE A 145 -10.36 -2.81 15.97
CA ILE A 145 -10.52 -2.80 14.50
C ILE A 145 -10.25 -4.17 13.92
N ARG A 146 -9.19 -4.86 14.38
CA ARG A 146 -8.88 -6.22 13.95
C ARG A 146 -10.05 -7.16 14.22
N ALA A 147 -10.57 -7.19 15.43
CA ALA A 147 -11.70 -8.03 15.80
C ALA A 147 -12.95 -7.72 14.96
N ALA A 148 -13.24 -6.45 14.72
CA ALA A 148 -14.36 -6.01 13.89
C ALA A 148 -14.24 -6.44 12.42
N LEU A 149 -13.02 -6.50 11.89
CA LEU A 149 -12.72 -6.98 10.54
C LEU A 149 -12.84 -8.51 10.46
N GLU A 150 -12.25 -9.23 11.41
CA GLU A 150 -12.29 -10.69 11.45
C GLU A 150 -13.73 -11.21 11.61
N ASP A 151 -14.56 -10.56 12.44
CA ASP A 151 -16.00 -10.88 12.60
C ASP A 151 -16.78 -10.73 11.28
N ARG A 152 -16.29 -9.92 10.38
CA ARG A 152 -16.85 -9.71 9.03
C ARG A 152 -16.16 -10.53 7.93
N GLY A 153 -15.38 -11.53 8.29
CA GLY A 153 -14.72 -12.45 7.36
C GLY A 153 -13.48 -11.86 6.67
N HIS A 154 -12.88 -10.80 7.24
CA HIS A 154 -11.61 -10.30 6.75
C HIS A 154 -10.42 -11.03 7.39
N THR A 155 -9.39 -11.27 6.61
CA THR A 155 -8.08 -11.71 7.10
C THR A 155 -7.14 -10.51 7.14
N ILE A 156 -6.52 -10.26 8.31
CA ILE A 156 -5.54 -9.19 8.43
C ILE A 156 -4.24 -9.60 7.75
N LEU A 157 -3.82 -8.80 6.78
CA LEU A 157 -2.57 -8.99 6.05
C LEU A 157 -1.39 -8.32 6.75
N GLY A 158 -1.61 -7.17 7.39
CA GLY A 158 -0.57 -6.44 8.10
C GLY A 158 -1.11 -5.29 8.94
N GLN A 159 -0.34 -4.95 9.96
CA GLN A 159 -0.50 -3.73 10.75
C GLN A 159 0.81 -2.94 10.69
N PHE A 160 0.71 -1.67 10.38
CA PHE A 160 1.85 -0.79 10.16
C PHE A 160 1.71 0.46 10.99
N VAL A 161 2.85 1.04 11.34
CA VAL A 161 2.96 2.38 11.95
C VAL A 161 3.91 3.21 11.12
N THR A 162 3.88 4.53 11.30
CA THR A 162 4.81 5.41 10.60
C THR A 162 6.26 5.04 10.92
N GLU A 163 7.09 4.94 9.89
CA GLU A 163 8.55 4.91 10.03
C GLU A 163 9.04 6.34 10.24
N MET A 164 9.59 6.61 11.43
CA MET A 164 10.00 7.95 11.86
C MET A 164 11.46 8.28 11.55
N SER A 165 12.22 7.35 10.94
CA SER A 165 13.57 7.65 10.45
C SER A 165 13.52 8.75 9.41
N GLU A 166 14.55 9.61 9.36
CA GLU A 166 14.65 10.66 8.35
C GLU A 166 14.50 10.08 6.92
N ASN A 167 13.76 10.80 6.07
CA ASN A 167 13.64 10.42 4.66
C ASN A 167 15.02 10.54 3.98
N ASP A 168 15.67 9.42 3.78
CA ASP A 168 17.02 9.30 3.23
C ASP A 168 17.09 9.44 1.69
N PHE A 169 15.95 9.71 1.03
CA PHE A 169 15.86 10.02 -0.39
C PHE A 169 14.91 11.22 -0.65
N PRO A 170 15.35 12.46 -0.37
CA PRO A 170 14.52 13.67 -0.45
C PRO A 170 13.82 13.94 -1.80
N PRO A 171 14.35 13.49 -2.97
CA PRO A 171 13.63 13.67 -4.24
C PRO A 171 12.25 12.99 -4.29
N LEU A 172 11.99 12.01 -3.42
CA LEU A 172 10.67 11.42 -3.22
C LEU A 172 10.15 11.80 -1.83
N PRO A 173 9.27 12.80 -1.73
CA PRO A 173 8.68 13.18 -0.46
C PRO A 173 7.84 12.05 0.13
N VAL A 174 7.78 12.00 1.46
CA VAL A 174 6.98 11.03 2.21
C VAL A 174 6.22 11.72 3.33
N LEU A 175 5.06 11.18 3.67
CA LEU A 175 4.28 11.56 4.83
C LEU A 175 4.75 10.73 6.03
N GLN A 176 5.07 11.40 7.11
CA GLN A 176 5.51 10.80 8.38
C GLN A 176 4.63 11.34 9.51
N GLU A 177 3.37 10.92 9.51
CA GLU A 177 2.39 11.34 10.48
C GLU A 177 2.59 10.59 11.80
N PRO A 178 2.87 11.28 12.91
CA PRO A 178 2.99 10.62 14.21
C PRO A 178 1.69 9.89 14.57
N ASP A 179 1.83 8.78 15.28
CA ASP A 179 0.72 7.98 15.81
C ASP A 179 -0.23 7.38 14.73
N LEU A 180 0.15 7.41 13.44
CA LEU A 180 -0.61 6.75 12.38
C LEU A 180 -0.48 5.23 12.49
N ILE A 181 -1.61 4.54 12.45
CA ILE A 181 -1.69 3.09 12.25
C ILE A 181 -2.38 2.83 10.92
N VAL A 182 -1.82 1.92 10.12
CA VAL A 182 -2.43 1.43 8.88
C VAL A 182 -2.67 -0.07 9.00
N ILE A 183 -3.91 -0.49 8.80
CA ILE A 183 -4.30 -1.89 8.81
C ILE A 183 -4.65 -2.30 7.39
N LEU A 184 -4.01 -3.35 6.88
CA LEU A 184 -4.34 -3.98 5.62
C LEU A 184 -5.10 -5.27 5.87
N SER A 185 -6.25 -5.44 5.24
CA SER A 185 -7.05 -6.64 5.35
C SER A 185 -7.55 -7.12 3.99
N LEU A 186 -7.68 -8.42 3.84
CA LEU A 186 -8.24 -9.10 2.68
C LEU A 186 -9.60 -9.65 3.03
N ARG A 187 -10.58 -9.40 2.20
CA ARG A 187 -11.88 -10.03 2.30
C ARG A 187 -11.88 -11.39 1.60
N GLN A 188 -12.34 -12.42 2.31
CA GLN A 188 -12.33 -13.79 1.80
C GLN A 188 -13.60 -14.16 1.02
N ASP A 189 -14.71 -13.47 1.23
CA ASP A 189 -15.96 -13.78 0.54
C ASP A 189 -16.34 -12.72 -0.50
N ARG A 190 -17.20 -13.13 -1.45
CA ARG A 190 -17.63 -12.29 -2.59
C ARG A 190 -18.85 -11.42 -2.28
N THR A 191 -19.40 -11.50 -1.10
CA THR A 191 -20.57 -10.68 -0.75
C THR A 191 -20.15 -9.23 -0.52
N GLU A 192 -20.90 -8.27 -1.02
CA GLU A 192 -20.63 -6.85 -0.75
C GLU A 192 -20.83 -6.58 0.73
N ASP A 193 -19.76 -6.18 1.42
CA ASP A 193 -19.88 -5.69 2.78
C ASP A 193 -20.33 -4.22 2.77
N ARG A 194 -21.60 -4.02 2.51
CA ARG A 194 -22.20 -2.69 2.48
C ARG A 194 -22.15 -1.97 3.84
N GLY A 195 -21.79 -2.69 4.91
CA GLY A 195 -21.79 -2.15 6.27
C GLY A 195 -20.40 -1.77 6.79
N LEU A 196 -19.30 -2.29 6.22
CA LEU A 196 -17.96 -2.09 6.79
C LEU A 196 -17.50 -0.63 6.69
N LYS A 197 -17.48 -0.06 5.49
CA LYS A 197 -17.00 1.32 5.28
C LYS A 197 -17.81 2.35 6.07
N PRO A 198 -19.15 2.34 6.03
CA PRO A 198 -19.95 3.22 6.88
C PRO A 198 -19.66 3.05 8.37
N ALA A 199 -19.60 1.84 8.87
CA ALA A 199 -19.33 1.57 10.30
C ALA A 199 -17.94 2.04 10.75
N LEU A 200 -16.93 1.87 9.90
CA LEU A 200 -15.56 2.32 10.18
C LEU A 200 -15.44 3.84 10.12
N VAL A 201 -16.05 4.49 9.14
CA VAL A 201 -15.97 5.95 8.95
C VAL A 201 -16.68 6.73 10.09
N GLU A 202 -17.63 6.10 10.78
CA GLU A 202 -18.26 6.70 11.96
C GLU A 202 -17.32 6.77 13.17
N HIS A 203 -16.22 6.02 13.17
CA HIS A 203 -15.26 6.02 14.28
C HIS A 203 -14.31 7.22 14.17
N PRO A 204 -14.23 8.09 15.19
CA PRO A 204 -13.51 9.36 15.09
C PRO A 204 -11.98 9.23 14.92
N GLU A 205 -11.40 8.09 15.27
CA GLU A 205 -9.99 7.80 15.06
C GLU A 205 -9.66 7.31 13.65
N ILE A 206 -10.65 6.88 12.87
CA ILE A 206 -10.45 6.44 11.50
C ILE A 206 -10.49 7.66 10.58
N THR A 207 -9.38 7.93 9.94
CA THR A 207 -9.22 9.09 9.07
C THR A 207 -9.47 8.75 7.60
N GLU A 208 -9.24 7.49 7.21
CA GLU A 208 -9.45 7.04 5.83
C GLU A 208 -9.72 5.53 5.75
N VAL A 209 -10.59 5.13 4.85
CA VAL A 209 -10.86 3.75 4.48
C VAL A 209 -10.81 3.62 2.97
N LEU A 210 -9.84 2.87 2.45
CA LEU A 210 -9.63 2.63 1.03
C LEU A 210 -10.02 1.20 0.68
N GLU A 211 -10.95 1.04 -0.25
CA GLU A 211 -11.27 -0.24 -0.87
C GLU A 211 -10.44 -0.39 -2.14
N LEU A 212 -9.64 -1.43 -2.21
CA LEU A 212 -8.61 -1.63 -3.22
C LEU A 212 -8.90 -2.91 -4.02
N GLU A 213 -8.90 -2.78 -5.34
CA GLU A 213 -9.01 -3.89 -6.28
C GLU A 213 -7.65 -4.14 -6.94
N ALA A 214 -7.11 -5.34 -6.75
CA ALA A 214 -5.80 -5.69 -7.26
C ALA A 214 -5.74 -5.69 -8.79
N THR A 215 -4.64 -5.21 -9.36
CA THR A 215 -4.34 -5.35 -10.79
C THR A 215 -3.85 -6.75 -11.11
N ASP A 216 -3.70 -7.10 -12.40
CA ASP A 216 -3.41 -8.48 -12.81
C ASP A 216 -2.05 -9.00 -12.34
N ARG A 217 -1.06 -8.13 -12.21
CA ARG A 217 0.30 -8.46 -11.73
C ARG A 217 0.54 -8.11 -10.26
N SER A 218 -0.49 -7.74 -9.50
CA SER A 218 -0.36 -7.49 -8.07
C SER A 218 0.04 -8.77 -7.32
N ALA A 219 1.08 -8.70 -6.47
CA ALA A 219 1.49 -9.82 -5.64
C ALA A 219 0.58 -9.97 -4.40
N LEU A 220 0.05 -8.85 -3.89
CA LEU A 220 -1.06 -8.86 -2.93
C LEU A 220 -2.37 -9.04 -3.68
N PRO A 221 -3.25 -9.90 -3.16
CA PRO A 221 -4.53 -10.19 -3.81
C PRO A 221 -5.48 -9.02 -3.77
#